data_c45bcf82e2e0d908f48750362e68c920
#
_entry.id   c45bcf82e2e0d908f48750362e68c920
#
_cell.length_a   1.000
_cell.length_b   1.000
_cell.length_c   1.000
_cell.angle_alpha   90.00
_cell.angle_beta   90.00
_cell.angle_gamma   90.00
#
_symmetry.space_group_name_H-M   'P 1'
#
loop_
_entity.id
_entity.type
_entity.pdbx_description
1 polymer ?
#
loop_
_entity_poly.entity_id
_entity_poly.type
_entity_poly.pdbx_seq_one_letter_code
_entity_poly.pdbx_strand_id
1 'polypeptide(L)'
;MVLSDRTIEKLIADGRIGIDPYDVSLLQPSSVDVRVDRYFRVFHNARYPYIDVKQPQEELTELVEIDDERPFILHPGEFVLGSTLERVRLPDDLVARLEGKSSLGRLGLLIHSTAGFIDPGWDGHVTLELSNVANLPVTIYPEMKIGRAHV
;
A
#
# COMPACT_ATOMS: atom_id res chain seq x y z
N MET A 1 -11.42 -10.90 15.44
CA MET A 1 -11.44 -9.74 16.36
C MET A 1 -10.52 -8.68 15.79
N VAL A 2 -10.96 -7.43 15.77
CA VAL A 2 -10.16 -6.29 15.33
C VAL A 2 -9.75 -5.50 16.57
N LEU A 3 -8.47 -5.17 16.66
CA LEU A 3 -7.92 -4.48 17.84
C LEU A 3 -8.27 -3.01 17.84
N SER A 4 -8.50 -2.46 19.02
CA SER A 4 -8.68 -1.03 19.21
C SER A 4 -7.34 -0.29 19.18
N ASP A 5 -7.41 1.04 19.08
CA ASP A 5 -6.25 1.91 19.09
C ASP A 5 -5.37 1.72 20.33
N ARG A 6 -5.98 1.58 21.50
CA ARG A 6 -5.24 1.37 22.75
C ARG A 6 -4.42 0.09 22.72
N THR A 7 -5.01 -0.98 22.22
CA THR A 7 -4.33 -2.27 22.12
C THR A 7 -3.23 -2.23 21.08
N ILE A 8 -3.49 -1.62 19.92
CA ILE A 8 -2.47 -1.45 18.87
C ILE A 8 -1.30 -0.63 19.40
N GLU A 9 -1.57 0.49 20.05
CA GLU A 9 -0.54 1.37 20.61
C GLU A 9 0.33 0.63 21.62
N LYS A 10 -0.30 -0.15 22.51
CA LYS A 10 0.41 -0.96 23.49
C LYS A 10 1.33 -1.99 22.81
N LEU A 11 0.82 -2.69 21.80
CA LEU A 11 1.60 -3.70 21.08
C LEU A 11 2.77 -3.08 20.32
N ILE A 12 2.61 -1.87 19.79
CA ILE A 12 3.70 -1.11 19.17
C ILE A 12 4.73 -0.73 20.23
N ALA A 13 4.30 -0.20 21.39
CA ALA A 13 5.19 0.19 22.47
C ALA A 13 5.96 -1.01 23.04
N ASP A 14 5.32 -2.17 23.11
CA ASP A 14 5.93 -3.41 23.60
C ASP A 14 6.84 -4.08 22.54
N GLY A 15 6.90 -3.54 21.34
CA GLY A 15 7.71 -4.10 20.25
C GLY A 15 7.14 -5.35 19.60
N ARG A 16 5.89 -5.72 19.87
CA ARG A 16 5.23 -6.86 19.24
C ARG A 16 4.77 -6.55 17.83
N ILE A 17 4.24 -5.36 17.59
CA ILE A 17 3.96 -4.83 16.25
C ILE A 17 5.03 -3.82 15.91
N GLY A 18 5.67 -3.96 14.76
CA GLY A 18 6.64 -3.00 14.24
C GLY A 18 6.04 -2.19 13.10
N ILE A 19 6.11 -0.88 13.19
CA ILE A 19 5.77 0.05 12.12
C ILE A 19 6.87 1.09 12.09
N ASP A 20 7.65 1.11 11.02
CA ASP A 20 8.81 1.97 10.92
C ASP A 20 8.89 2.63 9.52
N PRO A 21 8.86 3.96 9.44
CA PRO A 21 8.73 4.92 10.54
C PRO A 21 7.30 5.04 11.08
N TYR A 22 7.15 5.13 12.38
CA TYR A 22 5.86 5.28 13.04
C TYR A 22 5.64 6.71 13.52
N ASP A 23 4.45 7.23 13.28
CA ASP A 23 3.96 8.49 13.79
C ASP A 23 2.60 8.24 14.45
N VAL A 24 2.41 8.75 15.65
CA VAL A 24 1.17 8.57 16.39
C VAL A 24 -0.05 9.11 15.62
N SER A 25 0.13 10.07 14.73
CA SER A 25 -0.94 10.60 13.87
C SER A 25 -1.50 9.55 12.89
N LEU A 26 -0.78 8.43 12.68
CA LEU A 26 -1.24 7.33 11.84
C LEU A 26 -2.26 6.44 12.57
N LEU A 27 -2.28 6.49 13.90
CA LEU A 27 -3.16 5.64 14.69
C LEU A 27 -4.61 6.12 14.60
N GLN A 28 -5.49 5.19 14.23
CA GLN A 28 -6.93 5.39 14.09
C GLN A 28 -7.66 4.51 15.11
N PRO A 29 -8.97 4.68 15.34
CA PRO A 29 -9.68 3.95 16.40
C PRO A 29 -9.57 2.42 16.34
N SER A 30 -9.39 1.84 15.16
CA SER A 30 -9.24 0.39 15.01
C SER A 30 -8.29 0.01 13.88
N SER A 31 -7.39 0.91 13.51
CA SER A 31 -6.43 0.68 12.42
C SER A 31 -5.23 1.61 12.53
N VAL A 32 -4.24 1.34 11.71
CA VAL A 32 -3.10 2.24 11.51
C VAL A 32 -3.06 2.63 10.04
N ASP A 33 -3.00 3.93 9.77
CA ASP A 33 -2.82 4.43 8.42
C ASP A 33 -1.40 4.09 7.93
N VAL A 34 -1.28 3.75 6.66
CA VAL A 34 0.01 3.55 6.01
C VAL A 34 0.17 4.58 4.89
N ARG A 35 1.42 4.95 4.64
CA ARG A 35 1.77 5.94 3.63
C ARG A 35 2.41 5.25 2.43
N VAL A 36 2.29 5.89 1.26
CA VAL A 36 2.93 5.38 0.05
C VAL A 36 4.38 5.85 -0.02
N ASP A 37 5.25 4.95 -0.46
CA ASP A 37 6.65 5.29 -0.74
C ASP A 37 6.78 5.99 -2.10
N ARG A 38 7.98 6.44 -2.40
CA ARG A 38 8.30 7.18 -3.62
C ARG A 38 8.55 6.32 -4.85
N TYR A 39 8.57 5.01 -4.72
CA TYR A 39 8.90 4.08 -5.80
C TYR A 39 7.65 3.36 -6.30
N PHE A 40 7.49 3.34 -7.63
CA PHE A 40 6.38 2.67 -8.30
C PHE A 40 6.92 1.76 -9.39
N ARG A 41 6.22 0.65 -9.65
CA ARG A 41 6.50 -0.19 -10.80
C ARG A 41 5.38 -0.05 -11.80
N VAL A 42 5.76 0.40 -13.00
CA VAL A 42 4.85 0.64 -14.11
C VAL A 42 5.00 -0.50 -15.10
N PHE A 43 3.87 -0.98 -15.62
CA PHE A 43 3.86 -2.08 -16.58
C PHE A 43 4.18 -1.59 -17.99
N HIS A 44 5.03 -2.33 -18.70
CA HIS A 44 5.39 -2.06 -20.08
C HIS A 44 4.41 -2.73 -21.03
N ASN A 45 3.38 -2.01 -21.45
CA ASN A 45 2.36 -2.53 -22.35
C ASN A 45 2.88 -2.78 -23.76
N ALA A 46 3.98 -2.15 -24.18
CA ALA A 46 4.51 -2.25 -25.52
C ALA A 46 5.44 -3.44 -25.75
N ARG A 47 5.95 -4.07 -24.69
CA ARG A 47 6.92 -5.18 -24.81
C ARG A 47 6.30 -6.55 -24.95
N TYR A 48 5.10 -6.72 -24.38
CA TYR A 48 4.43 -8.01 -24.34
C TYR A 48 2.98 -7.86 -24.79
N PRO A 49 2.51 -8.72 -25.70
CA PRO A 49 1.11 -8.69 -26.13
C PRO A 49 0.15 -9.18 -25.03
N TYR A 50 0.65 -9.96 -24.08
CA TYR A 50 -0.11 -10.47 -22.93
C TYR A 50 0.85 -10.86 -21.82
N ILE A 51 0.30 -11.07 -20.63
CA ILE A 51 1.06 -11.59 -19.50
C ILE A 51 0.81 -13.09 -19.41
N ASP A 52 1.87 -13.90 -19.56
CA ASP A 52 1.80 -15.34 -19.32
C ASP A 52 2.24 -15.61 -17.88
N VAL A 53 1.27 -15.99 -17.06
CA VAL A 53 1.50 -16.22 -15.63
C VAL A 53 2.38 -17.41 -15.31
N LYS A 54 2.62 -18.28 -16.30
CA LYS A 54 3.49 -19.47 -16.17
C LYS A 54 4.92 -19.21 -16.58
N GLN A 55 5.20 -18.06 -17.18
CA GLN A 55 6.51 -17.70 -17.68
C GLN A 55 7.06 -16.50 -16.93
N PRO A 56 8.37 -16.52 -16.57
CA PRO A 56 9.00 -15.30 -16.07
C PRO A 56 9.09 -14.30 -17.23
N GLN A 57 8.50 -13.14 -17.04
CA GLN A 57 8.58 -12.06 -18.02
C GLN A 57 9.49 -10.98 -17.45
N GLU A 58 10.76 -11.08 -17.82
CA GLU A 58 11.75 -10.08 -17.42
C GLU A 58 11.38 -8.73 -18.03
N GLU A 59 11.67 -7.68 -17.29
CA GLU A 59 11.39 -6.31 -17.71
C GLU A 59 9.90 -6.03 -17.99
N LEU A 60 8.99 -6.80 -17.39
CA LEU A 60 7.57 -6.52 -17.46
C LEU A 60 7.21 -5.17 -16.85
N THR A 61 7.95 -4.77 -15.82
CA THR A 61 7.75 -3.50 -15.12
C THR A 61 9.02 -2.67 -15.12
N GLU A 62 8.82 -1.37 -15.01
CA GLU A 62 9.89 -0.38 -14.85
C GLU A 62 9.73 0.33 -13.51
N LEU A 63 10.84 0.55 -12.80
CA LEU A 63 10.84 1.31 -11.56
C LEU A 63 10.86 2.80 -11.84
N VAL A 64 9.90 3.52 -11.27
CA VAL A 64 9.78 4.97 -11.37
C VAL A 64 9.87 5.57 -9.97
N GLU A 65 10.72 6.57 -9.79
CA GLU A 65 10.84 7.33 -8.56
C GLU A 65 10.11 8.65 -8.70
N ILE A 66 9.31 9.03 -7.68
CA ILE A 66 8.60 10.30 -7.63
C ILE A 66 9.13 11.18 -6.50
N ASP A 67 8.81 12.46 -6.55
CA ASP A 67 9.05 13.43 -5.48
C ASP A 67 7.87 14.41 -5.39
N ASP A 68 7.95 15.40 -4.49
CA ASP A 68 6.86 16.35 -4.30
C ASP A 68 6.63 17.28 -5.49
N GLU A 69 7.65 17.50 -6.30
CA GLU A 69 7.55 18.33 -7.51
C GLU A 69 7.08 17.52 -8.71
N ARG A 70 7.30 16.19 -8.67
CA ARG A 70 6.93 15.24 -9.73
C ARG A 70 6.14 14.07 -9.15
N PRO A 71 4.89 14.31 -8.76
CA PRO A 71 4.04 13.23 -8.25
C PRO A 71 3.76 12.19 -9.33
N PHE A 72 3.31 11.03 -8.89
CA PHE A 72 2.84 10.02 -9.83
C PHE A 72 1.45 10.42 -10.34
N ILE A 73 1.25 10.38 -11.64
CA ILE A 73 -0.05 10.64 -12.26
C ILE A 73 -0.59 9.31 -12.76
N LEU A 74 -1.64 8.84 -12.11
CA LEU A 74 -2.32 7.60 -12.47
C LEU A 74 -3.53 7.94 -13.34
N HIS A 75 -3.46 7.57 -14.62
CA HIS A 75 -4.53 7.85 -15.57
C HIS A 75 -5.68 6.84 -15.44
N PRO A 76 -6.90 7.21 -15.89
CA PRO A 76 -8.03 6.29 -15.87
C PRO A 76 -7.71 4.95 -16.55
N GLY A 77 -8.08 3.86 -15.89
CA GLY A 77 -7.84 2.51 -16.41
C GLY A 77 -6.44 1.97 -16.19
N GLU A 78 -5.53 2.76 -15.65
CA GLU A 78 -4.17 2.30 -15.37
C GLU A 78 -4.07 1.54 -14.05
N PHE A 79 -3.11 0.62 -13.99
CA PHE A 79 -2.75 -0.17 -12.83
C PHE A 79 -1.26 -0.05 -12.59
N VAL A 80 -0.86 0.18 -11.33
CA VAL A 80 0.53 0.36 -10.95
C VAL A 80 0.78 -0.30 -9.59
N LEU A 81 2.00 -0.76 -9.38
CA LEU A 81 2.43 -1.28 -8.09
C LEU A 81 3.20 -0.21 -7.32
N GLY A 82 2.80 0.01 -6.08
CA GLY A 82 3.52 0.82 -5.13
C GLY A 82 3.93 -0.01 -3.92
N SER A 83 4.48 0.63 -2.93
CA SER A 83 4.79 0.00 -1.66
C SER A 83 4.52 0.96 -0.51
N THR A 84 4.33 0.41 0.68
CA THR A 84 4.22 1.22 1.88
C THR A 84 5.57 1.86 2.22
N LEU A 85 5.53 3.12 2.66
CA LEU A 85 6.69 3.78 3.23
C LEU A 85 7.17 3.03 4.47
N GLU A 86 6.21 2.59 5.29
CA GLU A 86 6.47 1.87 6.51
C GLU A 86 6.91 0.43 6.23
N ARG A 87 7.92 0.00 6.96
CA ARG A 87 8.18 -1.41 7.15
C ARG A 87 7.25 -1.92 8.24
N VAL A 88 6.52 -2.98 7.94
CA VAL A 88 5.52 -3.56 8.84
C VAL A 88 6.02 -4.91 9.32
N ARG A 89 5.96 -5.14 10.63
CA ARG A 89 6.33 -6.41 11.25
C ARG A 89 5.20 -6.86 12.17
N LEU A 90 4.74 -8.07 11.98
CA LEU A 90 3.68 -8.67 12.79
C LEU A 90 4.22 -9.87 13.57
N PRO A 91 3.73 -10.09 14.79
CA PRO A 91 4.02 -11.32 15.52
C PRO A 91 3.28 -12.52 14.90
N ASP A 92 3.59 -13.72 15.39
CA ASP A 92 3.03 -14.96 14.84
C ASP A 92 1.55 -15.15 15.13
N ASP A 93 1.01 -14.41 16.09
CA ASP A 93 -0.37 -14.55 16.56
C ASP A 93 -1.32 -13.44 16.12
N LEU A 94 -0.85 -12.54 15.25
CA LEU A 94 -1.66 -11.45 14.72
C LEU A 94 -1.59 -11.40 13.18
N VAL A 95 -2.73 -11.15 12.58
CA VAL A 95 -2.86 -10.88 11.16
C VAL A 95 -3.31 -9.44 10.99
N ALA A 96 -2.91 -8.77 9.92
CA ALA A 96 -3.45 -7.48 9.56
C ALA A 96 -4.16 -7.55 8.22
N ARG A 97 -5.13 -6.65 8.03
CA ARG A 97 -5.82 -6.48 6.77
C ARG A 97 -5.63 -5.05 6.29
N LEU A 98 -5.05 -4.92 5.11
CA LEU A 98 -4.83 -3.62 4.47
C LEU A 98 -5.99 -3.31 3.54
N GLU A 99 -6.56 -2.12 3.73
CA GLU A 99 -7.64 -1.60 2.90
C GLU A 99 -7.30 -0.17 2.45
N GLY A 100 -7.95 0.29 1.39
CA GLY A 100 -7.86 1.67 0.95
C GLY A 100 -8.59 2.62 1.86
N LYS A 101 -8.22 3.89 1.80
CA LYS A 101 -8.95 4.95 2.50
C LYS A 101 -10.18 5.34 1.71
N SER A 102 -11.32 5.44 2.39
CA SER A 102 -12.59 5.78 1.74
C SER A 102 -12.55 7.15 1.04
N SER A 103 -11.80 8.10 1.60
CA SER A 103 -11.65 9.43 0.99
C SER A 103 -10.99 9.38 -0.39
N LEU A 104 -10.08 8.45 -0.61
CA LEU A 104 -9.43 8.24 -1.91
C LEU A 104 -10.27 7.35 -2.81
N GLY A 105 -10.95 6.36 -2.24
CA GLY A 105 -11.86 5.50 -2.99
C GLY A 105 -12.99 6.27 -3.65
N ARG A 106 -13.49 7.31 -2.98
CA ARG A 106 -14.53 8.18 -3.53
C ARG A 106 -14.05 9.02 -4.71
N LEU A 107 -12.75 9.22 -4.84
CA LEU A 107 -12.14 9.89 -5.99
C LEU A 107 -11.80 8.92 -7.13
N GLY A 108 -12.02 7.63 -6.91
CA GLY A 108 -11.75 6.60 -7.90
C GLY A 108 -10.37 5.97 -7.79
N LEU A 109 -9.57 6.32 -6.78
CA LEU A 109 -8.31 5.66 -6.50
C LEU A 109 -8.58 4.45 -5.63
N LEU A 110 -8.39 3.26 -6.20
CA LEU A 110 -8.52 2.00 -5.48
C LEU A 110 -7.13 1.52 -5.06
N ILE A 111 -7.02 1.23 -3.78
CA ILE A 111 -5.91 0.48 -3.26
C ILE A 111 -6.48 -0.86 -2.92
N HIS A 112 -6.37 -1.74 -3.88
CA HIS A 112 -6.95 -3.03 -3.67
C HIS A 112 -5.95 -4.09 -3.98
N SER A 113 -5.79 -4.96 -3.05
CA SER A 113 -5.13 -6.19 -3.34
C SER A 113 -6.15 -7.31 -3.24
N THR A 114 -6.05 -8.23 -4.15
CA THR A 114 -6.76 -9.50 -4.04
C THR A 114 -6.30 -10.23 -2.78
N ALA A 115 -5.12 -9.90 -2.28
CA ALA A 115 -4.55 -10.41 -1.04
C ALA A 115 -4.38 -9.27 -0.04
N GLY A 116 -5.49 -8.84 0.57
CA GLY A 116 -5.50 -7.72 1.54
C GLY A 116 -4.90 -8.07 2.89
N PHE A 117 -4.64 -9.36 3.15
CA PHE A 117 -4.08 -9.79 4.42
C PHE A 117 -2.55 -9.66 4.44
N ILE A 118 -2.05 -9.19 5.60
CA ILE A 118 -0.64 -9.24 5.94
C ILE A 118 -0.51 -10.38 6.95
N ASP A 119 0.19 -11.43 6.57
CA ASP A 119 0.22 -12.66 7.33
C ASP A 119 0.97 -12.53 8.66
N PRO A 120 0.62 -13.35 9.66
CA PRO A 120 1.42 -13.44 10.87
C PRO A 120 2.88 -13.76 10.55
N GLY A 121 3.79 -13.11 11.27
CA GLY A 121 5.22 -13.28 11.03
C GLY A 121 5.79 -12.44 9.90
N TRP A 122 4.97 -11.65 9.21
CA TRP A 122 5.45 -10.76 8.15
C TRP A 122 6.43 -9.72 8.70
N ASP A 123 7.46 -9.45 7.91
CA ASP A 123 8.42 -8.37 8.17
C ASP A 123 8.88 -7.78 6.84
N GLY A 124 8.42 -6.59 6.51
CA GLY A 124 8.79 -5.94 5.25
C GLY A 124 7.84 -4.82 4.88
N HIS A 125 8.11 -4.22 3.71
CA HIS A 125 7.19 -3.27 3.09
C HIS A 125 6.07 -4.04 2.40
N VAL A 126 4.85 -3.48 2.42
CA VAL A 126 3.70 -4.12 1.80
C VAL A 126 3.51 -3.56 0.40
N THR A 127 3.36 -4.43 -0.58
CA THR A 127 3.06 -4.03 -1.96
C THR A 127 1.63 -3.52 -2.05
N LEU A 128 1.46 -2.38 -2.71
CA LEU A 128 0.18 -1.75 -2.96
C LEU A 128 -0.18 -1.91 -4.43
N GLU A 129 -1.39 -2.38 -4.68
CA GLU A 129 -1.94 -2.49 -6.03
C GLU A 129 -2.88 -1.31 -6.25
N LEU A 130 -2.45 -0.34 -7.06
CA LEU A 130 -3.16 0.92 -7.26
C LEU A 130 -3.81 0.95 -8.63
N SER A 131 -5.08 1.34 -8.67
CA SER A 131 -5.81 1.51 -9.93
C SER A 131 -6.71 2.73 -9.87
N ASN A 132 -6.94 3.33 -11.02
CA ASN A 132 -7.82 4.47 -11.18
C ASN A 132 -9.05 4.05 -12.00
N VAL A 133 -10.21 4.03 -11.35
CA VAL A 133 -11.49 3.69 -11.99
C VAL A 133 -12.35 4.93 -12.28
N ALA A 134 -11.82 6.11 -12.00
CA ALA A 134 -12.49 7.37 -12.32
C ALA A 134 -12.23 7.79 -13.76
N ASN A 135 -12.76 8.97 -14.14
CA ASN A 135 -12.61 9.51 -15.50
C ASN A 135 -11.49 10.55 -15.60
N LEU A 136 -10.89 10.93 -14.49
CA LEU A 136 -9.82 11.93 -14.43
C LEU A 136 -8.55 11.31 -13.86
N PRO A 137 -7.37 11.77 -14.32
CA PRO A 137 -6.11 11.38 -13.71
C PRO A 137 -6.07 11.77 -12.23
N VAL A 138 -5.44 10.93 -11.42
CA VAL A 138 -5.25 11.14 -9.98
C VAL A 138 -3.76 11.29 -9.71
N THR A 139 -3.39 12.31 -8.92
CA THR A 139 -2.01 12.49 -8.48
C THR A 139 -1.75 11.76 -7.18
N ILE A 140 -0.60 11.12 -7.09
CA ILE A 140 -0.15 10.42 -5.89
C ILE A 140 1.20 11.01 -5.49
N TYR A 141 1.24 11.60 -4.29
CA TYR A 141 2.46 12.19 -3.74
C TYR A 141 3.15 11.19 -2.81
N PRO A 142 4.49 11.25 -2.69
CA PRO A 142 5.19 10.41 -1.72
C PRO A 142 4.77 10.80 -0.30
N GLU A 143 4.75 9.81 0.59
CA GLU A 143 4.38 9.94 2.01
C GLU A 143 2.91 10.27 2.26
N MET A 144 2.09 10.26 1.23
CA MET A 144 0.65 10.44 1.34
C MET A 144 0.03 9.24 2.07
N LYS A 145 -0.90 9.49 2.99
CA LYS A 145 -1.66 8.42 3.65
C LYS A 145 -2.55 7.75 2.61
N ILE A 146 -2.33 6.47 2.35
CA ILE A 146 -2.93 5.80 1.23
C ILE A 146 -3.82 4.62 1.61
N GLY A 147 -3.55 4.00 2.73
CA GLY A 147 -4.31 2.83 3.16
C GLY A 147 -4.42 2.74 4.67
N ARG A 148 -5.18 1.73 5.12
CA ARG A 148 -5.40 1.42 6.53
C ARG A 148 -5.16 -0.05 6.79
N ALA A 149 -4.38 -0.34 7.80
CA ALA A 149 -4.16 -1.70 8.28
C ALA A 149 -4.97 -1.94 9.56
N HIS A 150 -5.92 -2.84 9.49
CA HIS A 150 -6.66 -3.37 10.64
C HIS A 150 -5.92 -4.59 11.16
N VAL A 151 -5.76 -4.68 12.47
CA VAL A 151 -5.02 -5.79 13.10
C VAL A 151 -5.92 -6.63 13.97
#